data_174a26107defbf194dcb092b0e54684a
#
_entry.id   174a26107defbf194dcb092b0e54684a
#
_cell.length_a   1.000
_cell.length_b   1.000
_cell.length_c   1.000
_cell.angle_alpha   90.00
_cell.angle_beta   90.00
_cell.angle_gamma   90.00
#
_symmetry.space_group_name_H-M   'P 1'
#
loop_
_entity.id
_entity.type
_entity.pdbx_description
1 polymer ?
#
loop_
_entity_poly.entity_id
_entity_poly.type
_entity_poly.pdbx_seq_one_letter_code
_entity_poly.pdbx_strand_id
1 'polypeptide(L)'
;MRKLMLLAFLIGAVCFASQGQTPCSKGTKFRNCKACGSATSVKGQNLNVLKNRDEEATDPQVVTVAEIRKKANNTGHFHPSQKVSVTGYVASLDKGGFEESCNCGRDDLRDIHINIVANESEKNDKTKFVVVEITPRWQQKLQLDDSHYDAMLQALKDKIRHKFVRFEGWMLSDSFHVTESKNTAAAGTPTCKDDGHDPKPCVWRATTWEVHPVTKYTVVTAP
;
A
#
# COMPACT_ATOMS: atom_id res chain seq x y z
N MET A 1 -40.42 67.47 9.52
CA MET A 1 -39.02 67.06 9.63
C MET A 1 -38.97 65.66 10.29
N ARG A 2 -38.87 64.59 9.46
CA ARG A 2 -38.76 63.19 9.93
C ARG A 2 -37.28 62.79 9.90
N LYS A 3 -36.72 62.48 11.08
CA LYS A 3 -35.34 61.98 11.20
C LYS A 3 -35.36 60.49 10.88
N LEU A 4 -34.63 60.11 9.82
CA LEU A 4 -34.37 58.73 9.43
C LEU A 4 -33.18 58.24 10.26
N MET A 5 -33.40 57.24 11.13
CA MET A 5 -32.35 56.54 11.84
C MET A 5 -31.86 55.39 10.95
N LEU A 6 -30.60 55.45 10.49
CA LEU A 6 -29.93 54.35 9.81
C LEU A 6 -29.38 53.36 10.85
N LEU A 7 -29.94 52.17 10.90
CA LEU A 7 -29.44 51.10 11.74
C LEU A 7 -28.42 50.30 10.92
N ALA A 8 -27.14 50.44 11.23
CA ALA A 8 -26.06 49.67 10.57
C ALA A 8 -25.97 48.30 11.25
N PHE A 9 -26.36 47.23 10.50
CA PHE A 9 -26.12 45.85 10.91
C PHE A 9 -24.66 45.48 10.60
N LEU A 10 -23.82 45.35 11.61
CA LEU A 10 -22.51 44.74 11.54
C LEU A 10 -22.71 43.22 11.49
N ILE A 11 -22.60 42.63 10.30
CA ILE A 11 -22.53 41.17 10.12
C ILE A 11 -21.09 40.76 10.41
N GLY A 12 -20.85 40.31 11.65
CA GLY A 12 -19.58 39.66 12.00
C GLY A 12 -19.46 38.30 11.29
N ALA A 13 -18.61 38.22 10.26
CA ALA A 13 -18.24 36.96 9.67
C ALA A 13 -17.43 36.13 10.67
N VAL A 14 -18.08 35.19 11.35
CA VAL A 14 -17.37 34.16 12.16
C VAL A 14 -16.72 33.17 11.17
N CYS A 15 -15.44 33.37 10.90
CA CYS A 15 -14.62 32.36 10.24
C CYS A 15 -14.47 31.16 11.18
N PHE A 16 -15.30 30.14 11.01
CA PHE A 16 -15.02 28.83 11.57
C PHE A 16 -13.79 28.28 10.84
N ALA A 17 -12.61 28.43 11.43
CA ALA A 17 -11.43 27.67 11.04
C ALA A 17 -11.77 26.20 11.29
N SER A 18 -12.10 25.47 10.22
CA SER A 18 -12.15 24.00 10.25
C SER A 18 -10.77 23.52 10.67
N GLN A 19 -10.61 23.15 11.93
CA GLN A 19 -9.43 22.44 12.40
C GLN A 19 -9.50 21.05 11.78
N GLY A 20 -8.99 20.92 10.56
CA GLY A 20 -8.81 19.64 9.91
C GLY A 20 -7.99 18.75 10.83
N GLN A 21 -8.59 17.65 11.31
CA GLN A 21 -7.87 16.67 12.11
C GLN A 21 -6.61 16.27 11.35
N THR A 22 -5.45 16.41 12.00
CA THR A 22 -4.20 15.97 11.39
C THR A 22 -4.26 14.47 11.12
N PRO A 23 -3.73 13.98 9.99
CA PRO A 23 -3.71 12.54 9.69
C PRO A 23 -3.16 11.69 10.83
N CYS A 24 -2.22 12.23 11.60
CA CYS A 24 -1.60 11.57 12.76
C CYS A 24 -2.55 11.36 13.97
N SER A 25 -3.73 11.96 13.98
CA SER A 25 -4.75 11.67 15.01
C SER A 25 -5.56 10.40 14.71
N LYS A 26 -5.42 9.85 13.49
CA LYS A 26 -6.13 8.66 13.04
C LYS A 26 -5.27 7.40 13.21
N GLY A 27 -5.92 6.30 13.56
CA GLY A 27 -5.28 4.99 13.72
C GLY A 27 -4.53 4.81 15.04
N THR A 28 -4.15 3.58 15.29
CA THR A 28 -3.49 3.16 16.54
C THR A 28 -1.97 3.24 16.43
N LYS A 29 -1.28 3.37 17.55
CA LYS A 29 0.17 3.17 17.60
C LYS A 29 0.50 1.68 17.59
N PHE A 30 1.59 1.31 16.93
CA PHE A 30 2.16 -0.02 16.97
C PHE A 30 3.65 0.09 17.34
N ARG A 31 4.07 -0.53 18.43
CA ARG A 31 5.45 -0.50 18.94
C ARG A 31 6.06 0.93 18.91
N ASN A 32 5.31 1.91 19.40
CA ASN A 32 5.65 3.34 19.41
C ASN A 32 5.68 4.05 18.03
N CYS A 33 5.39 3.35 16.93
CA CYS A 33 5.18 3.98 15.62
C CYS A 33 3.70 4.38 15.46
N LYS A 34 3.43 5.65 15.16
CA LYS A 34 2.08 6.15 14.88
C LYS A 34 1.57 5.60 13.56
N ALA A 35 0.25 5.56 13.34
CA ALA A 35 -0.30 5.14 12.06
C ALA A 35 0.16 6.02 10.89
N CYS A 36 0.39 7.31 11.09
CA CYS A 36 0.96 8.22 10.09
C CYS A 36 2.47 8.06 9.89
N GLY A 37 3.12 7.17 10.65
CA GLY A 37 4.55 6.92 10.58
C GLY A 37 5.40 8.15 10.91
N SER A 38 6.55 8.28 10.25
CA SER A 38 7.47 9.40 10.34
C SER A 38 7.38 10.40 9.17
N ALA A 39 6.37 10.28 8.30
CA ALA A 39 6.20 11.20 7.18
C ALA A 39 5.97 12.63 7.65
N THR A 40 6.64 13.60 7.03
CA THR A 40 6.55 15.04 7.35
C THR A 40 5.46 15.75 6.53
N SER A 41 5.16 15.26 5.31
CA SER A 41 4.13 15.85 4.46
C SER A 41 2.74 15.27 4.77
N VAL A 42 1.70 16.08 4.64
CA VAL A 42 0.29 15.65 4.81
C VAL A 42 -0.04 14.51 3.85
N LYS A 43 0.43 14.56 2.60
CA LYS A 43 0.25 13.49 1.61
C LYS A 43 0.85 12.17 2.10
N GLY A 44 2.10 12.21 2.57
CA GLY A 44 2.78 11.03 3.10
C GLY A 44 2.10 10.49 4.37
N GLN A 45 1.69 11.36 5.27
CA GLN A 45 0.95 10.97 6.48
C GLN A 45 -0.38 10.28 6.16
N ASN A 46 -1.15 10.81 5.20
CA ASN A 46 -2.38 10.17 4.74
C ASN A 46 -2.12 8.80 4.13
N LEU A 47 -1.09 8.67 3.29
CA LEU A 47 -0.72 7.39 2.69
C LEU A 47 -0.31 6.38 3.77
N ASN A 48 0.51 6.79 4.73
CA ASN A 48 0.94 5.93 5.82
C ASN A 48 -0.24 5.44 6.70
N VAL A 49 -1.24 6.29 6.96
CA VAL A 49 -2.47 5.87 7.67
C VAL A 49 -3.19 4.77 6.89
N LEU A 50 -3.23 4.86 5.57
CA LEU A 50 -3.82 3.83 4.73
C LEU A 50 -2.99 2.53 4.74
N LYS A 51 -1.67 2.61 4.68
CA LYS A 51 -0.75 1.47 4.80
C LYS A 51 -0.88 0.78 6.18
N ASN A 52 -1.04 1.56 7.23
CA ASN A 52 -1.06 1.10 8.62
C ASN A 52 -2.46 0.78 9.17
N ARG A 53 -3.43 0.39 8.34
CA ARG A 53 -4.77 -0.01 8.78
C ARG A 53 -4.75 -1.23 9.67
N ASP A 54 -5.55 -1.16 10.75
CA ASP A 54 -5.76 -2.26 11.69
C ASP A 54 -7.04 -3.06 11.41
N GLU A 55 -7.90 -2.56 10.51
CA GLU A 55 -9.17 -3.20 10.18
C GLU A 55 -8.97 -4.37 9.21
N GLU A 56 -9.61 -5.49 9.49
CA GLU A 56 -9.66 -6.64 8.58
C GLU A 56 -10.51 -6.31 7.34
N ALA A 57 -10.08 -6.78 6.18
CA ALA A 57 -10.85 -6.66 4.94
C ALA A 57 -11.93 -7.74 4.86
N THR A 58 -12.99 -7.60 5.66
CA THR A 58 -14.15 -8.52 5.64
C THR A 58 -14.98 -8.32 4.38
N ASP A 59 -15.54 -9.41 3.85
CA ASP A 59 -16.38 -9.43 2.65
C ASP A 59 -15.72 -8.75 1.42
N PRO A 60 -14.48 -9.15 1.06
CA PRO A 60 -13.72 -8.51 0.01
C PRO A 60 -14.30 -8.83 -1.37
N GLN A 61 -14.30 -7.84 -2.27
CA GLN A 61 -14.62 -8.06 -3.68
C GLN A 61 -13.52 -8.89 -4.34
N VAL A 62 -13.90 -9.92 -5.08
CA VAL A 62 -12.93 -10.71 -5.86
C VAL A 62 -12.48 -9.90 -7.07
N VAL A 63 -11.17 -9.79 -7.23
CA VAL A 63 -10.51 -9.13 -8.36
C VAL A 63 -9.39 -10.03 -8.90
N THR A 64 -9.04 -9.87 -10.17
CA THR A 64 -7.94 -10.60 -10.79
C THR A 64 -6.68 -9.76 -10.85
N VAL A 65 -5.51 -10.41 -10.90
CA VAL A 65 -4.22 -9.74 -11.15
C VAL A 65 -4.27 -8.96 -12.47
N ALA A 66 -4.95 -9.49 -13.49
CA ALA A 66 -5.11 -8.82 -14.78
C ALA A 66 -5.92 -7.53 -14.67
N GLU A 67 -6.98 -7.49 -13.86
CA GLU A 67 -7.75 -6.27 -13.60
C GLU A 67 -6.94 -5.22 -12.87
N ILE A 68 -6.14 -5.61 -11.87
CA ILE A 68 -5.26 -4.68 -11.15
C ILE A 68 -4.24 -4.04 -12.08
N ARG A 69 -3.72 -4.79 -13.07
CA ARG A 69 -2.74 -4.32 -14.06
C ARG A 69 -3.33 -3.45 -15.18
N LYS A 70 -4.63 -3.55 -15.43
CA LYS A 70 -5.26 -3.17 -16.69
C LYS A 70 -5.11 -1.72 -17.09
N LYS A 71 -4.93 -0.78 -16.16
CA LYS A 71 -4.84 0.65 -16.47
C LYS A 71 -3.87 1.38 -15.56
N ALA A 72 -3.11 2.28 -16.18
CA ALA A 72 -2.11 3.12 -15.54
C ALA A 72 -2.66 3.91 -14.35
N ASN A 73 -3.78 4.59 -14.53
CA ASN A 73 -4.37 5.50 -13.57
C ASN A 73 -5.79 5.05 -13.22
N ASN A 74 -5.93 3.87 -12.67
CA ASN A 74 -7.23 3.24 -12.37
C ASN A 74 -8.01 3.96 -11.26
N THR A 75 -7.87 5.28 -11.12
CA THR A 75 -8.58 6.09 -10.12
C THR A 75 -10.10 5.98 -10.21
N GLY A 76 -10.65 5.56 -11.37
CA GLY A 76 -12.07 5.30 -11.54
C GLY A 76 -12.49 3.84 -11.37
N HIS A 77 -11.53 2.91 -11.20
CA HIS A 77 -11.81 1.47 -11.06
C HIS A 77 -11.57 0.95 -9.65
N PHE A 78 -10.51 1.45 -9.00
CA PHE A 78 -10.21 1.14 -7.59
C PHE A 78 -10.13 2.43 -6.77
N HIS A 79 -10.37 2.29 -5.48
CA HIS A 79 -10.10 3.36 -4.51
C HIS A 79 -9.54 2.78 -3.20
N PRO A 80 -8.83 3.60 -2.41
CA PRO A 80 -8.08 3.11 -1.24
C PRO A 80 -8.93 2.55 -0.10
N SER A 81 -10.25 2.66 -0.13
CA SER A 81 -11.15 2.03 0.85
C SER A 81 -11.78 0.73 0.35
N GLN A 82 -11.38 0.27 -0.85
CA GLN A 82 -11.92 -0.97 -1.42
C GLN A 82 -11.22 -2.18 -0.81
N LYS A 83 -12.03 -3.10 -0.28
CA LYS A 83 -11.59 -4.41 0.20
C LYS A 83 -11.55 -5.37 -0.97
N VAL A 84 -10.46 -6.08 -1.14
CA VAL A 84 -10.29 -7.00 -2.28
C VAL A 84 -9.75 -8.35 -1.87
N SER A 85 -10.10 -9.36 -2.66
CA SER A 85 -9.54 -10.70 -2.64
C SER A 85 -8.93 -10.98 -4.01
N VAL A 86 -7.62 -11.16 -4.08
CA VAL A 86 -6.89 -11.45 -5.31
C VAL A 86 -6.15 -12.77 -5.19
N THR A 87 -6.27 -13.63 -6.21
CA THR A 87 -5.46 -14.84 -6.32
C THR A 87 -4.36 -14.61 -7.36
N GLY A 88 -3.12 -14.91 -7.00
CA GLY A 88 -1.97 -14.82 -7.89
C GLY A 88 -0.91 -15.87 -7.57
N TYR A 89 -0.04 -16.13 -8.55
CA TYR A 89 1.16 -16.93 -8.36
C TYR A 89 2.25 -16.08 -7.71
N VAL A 90 2.80 -16.52 -6.59
CA VAL A 90 3.83 -15.79 -5.85
C VAL A 90 5.19 -15.97 -6.55
N ALA A 91 5.67 -14.92 -7.18
CA ALA A 91 6.95 -14.89 -7.90
C ALA A 91 8.13 -14.71 -6.93
N SER A 92 8.06 -13.73 -6.06
CA SER A 92 9.08 -13.45 -5.03
C SER A 92 8.48 -12.88 -3.76
N LEU A 93 9.25 -12.96 -2.67
CA LEU A 93 9.02 -12.25 -1.43
C LEU A 93 10.32 -11.60 -0.99
N ASP A 94 10.24 -10.35 -0.61
CA ASP A 94 11.39 -9.58 -0.21
C ASP A 94 11.10 -8.76 1.06
N LYS A 95 12.16 -8.39 1.74
CA LYS A 95 12.13 -7.51 2.90
C LYS A 95 11.84 -6.09 2.44
N GLY A 96 10.83 -5.43 2.97
CA GLY A 96 10.56 -4.02 2.72
C GLY A 96 11.72 -3.12 3.15
N GLY A 97 11.78 -1.90 2.62
CA GLY A 97 12.79 -0.92 2.98
C GLY A 97 12.74 -0.54 4.47
N PHE A 98 13.88 -0.42 5.14
CA PHE A 98 13.88 0.08 6.53
C PHE A 98 13.61 1.60 6.59
N GLU A 99 13.85 2.32 5.50
CA GLU A 99 13.61 3.77 5.42
C GLU A 99 12.15 4.16 5.21
N GLU A 100 11.25 3.17 5.10
CA GLU A 100 9.84 3.46 4.85
C GLU A 100 9.23 4.26 5.99
N SER A 101 8.67 5.41 5.64
CA SER A 101 8.08 6.33 6.62
C SER A 101 6.85 5.74 7.32
N CYS A 102 6.10 4.80 6.70
CA CYS A 102 4.98 4.11 7.33
C CYS A 102 5.43 3.29 8.54
N ASN A 103 6.66 2.78 8.52
CA ASN A 103 7.29 2.00 9.58
C ASN A 103 8.22 2.84 10.48
N CYS A 104 8.08 4.17 10.43
CA CYS A 104 8.87 5.13 11.22
C CYS A 104 10.39 5.08 10.95
N GLY A 105 10.84 4.57 9.80
CA GLY A 105 12.27 4.41 9.48
C GLY A 105 12.98 3.43 10.43
N ARG A 106 12.31 2.38 10.89
CA ARG A 106 12.82 1.43 11.87
C ARG A 106 13.13 0.08 11.24
N ASP A 107 14.30 -0.48 11.57
CA ASP A 107 14.72 -1.78 11.05
C ASP A 107 13.96 -2.97 11.65
N ASP A 108 13.43 -2.80 12.86
CA ASP A 108 12.57 -3.80 13.53
C ASP A 108 11.08 -3.73 13.11
N LEU A 109 10.73 -2.81 12.21
CA LEU A 109 9.39 -2.66 11.65
C LEU A 109 9.48 -2.62 10.12
N ARG A 110 9.48 -3.78 9.48
CA ARG A 110 9.60 -3.89 8.02
C ARG A 110 8.41 -4.63 7.44
N ASP A 111 7.91 -4.12 6.35
CA ASP A 111 6.90 -4.80 5.56
C ASP A 111 7.48 -6.04 4.88
N ILE A 112 6.63 -6.98 4.53
CA ILE A 112 6.96 -8.07 3.63
C ILE A 112 6.35 -7.73 2.29
N HIS A 113 7.18 -7.45 1.30
CA HIS A 113 6.79 -7.25 -0.09
C HIS A 113 6.65 -8.60 -0.78
N ILE A 114 5.50 -8.85 -1.37
CA ILE A 114 5.20 -10.08 -2.10
C ILE A 114 4.82 -9.70 -3.53
N ASN A 115 5.57 -10.17 -4.50
CA ASN A 115 5.29 -9.96 -5.91
C ASN A 115 4.46 -11.11 -6.46
N ILE A 116 3.26 -10.81 -6.93
CA ILE A 116 2.35 -11.81 -7.53
C ILE A 116 2.15 -11.55 -9.02
N VAL A 117 1.92 -12.63 -9.76
CA VAL A 117 1.59 -12.61 -11.18
C VAL A 117 0.34 -13.44 -11.46
N ALA A 118 -0.28 -13.27 -12.64
CA ALA A 118 -1.48 -14.02 -12.99
C ALA A 118 -1.18 -15.51 -13.25
N ASN A 119 -0.01 -15.81 -13.83
CA ASN A 119 0.39 -17.16 -14.22
C ASN A 119 1.85 -17.41 -13.86
N GLU A 120 2.20 -18.67 -13.61
CA GLU A 120 3.57 -19.06 -13.31
C GLU A 120 4.58 -18.65 -14.40
N SER A 121 4.18 -18.71 -15.68
CA SER A 121 5.03 -18.32 -16.80
C SER A 121 5.48 -16.85 -16.76
N GLU A 122 4.82 -16.01 -15.97
CA GLU A 122 5.13 -14.59 -15.81
C GLU A 122 6.10 -14.29 -14.65
N LYS A 123 6.50 -15.29 -13.87
CA LYS A 123 7.23 -15.14 -12.61
C LYS A 123 8.57 -14.40 -12.70
N ASN A 124 9.16 -14.32 -13.89
CA ASN A 124 10.42 -13.62 -14.13
C ASN A 124 10.23 -12.27 -14.85
N ASP A 125 9.00 -11.88 -15.15
CA ASP A 125 8.70 -10.59 -15.81
C ASP A 125 8.27 -9.56 -14.78
N LYS A 126 9.22 -8.77 -14.31
CA LYS A 126 8.96 -7.70 -13.31
C LYS A 126 7.89 -6.72 -13.76
N THR A 127 7.75 -6.48 -15.07
CA THR A 127 6.73 -5.56 -15.61
C THR A 127 5.30 -6.06 -15.41
N LYS A 128 5.13 -7.28 -14.93
CA LYS A 128 3.86 -7.93 -14.64
C LYS A 128 3.58 -8.11 -13.15
N PHE A 129 4.50 -7.71 -12.28
CA PHE A 129 4.31 -7.84 -10.85
C PHE A 129 3.22 -6.91 -10.33
N VAL A 130 2.30 -7.45 -9.55
CA VAL A 130 1.44 -6.71 -8.64
C VAL A 130 1.95 -6.96 -7.23
N VAL A 131 2.11 -5.89 -6.47
CA VAL A 131 2.63 -5.95 -5.11
C VAL A 131 1.48 -6.19 -4.14
N VAL A 132 1.68 -7.08 -3.18
CA VAL A 132 0.84 -7.22 -2.00
C VAL A 132 1.74 -7.20 -0.76
N GLU A 133 1.33 -6.50 0.31
CA GLU A 133 2.22 -6.23 1.44
C GLU A 133 1.61 -6.61 2.78
N ILE A 134 2.41 -7.33 3.59
CA ILE A 134 2.06 -7.64 4.98
C ILE A 134 2.85 -6.71 5.90
N THR A 135 2.15 -5.74 6.49
CA THR A 135 2.75 -4.77 7.42
C THR A 135 3.13 -5.41 8.76
N PRO A 136 4.04 -4.81 9.57
CA PRO A 136 4.39 -5.32 10.89
C PRO A 136 3.18 -5.55 11.79
N ARG A 137 2.14 -4.71 11.68
CA ARG A 137 0.87 -4.88 12.42
C ARG A 137 0.16 -6.17 12.05
N TRP A 138 0.13 -6.49 10.77
CA TRP A 138 -0.52 -7.69 10.25
C TRP A 138 0.37 -8.93 10.35
N GLN A 139 1.70 -8.79 10.35
CA GLN A 139 2.61 -9.89 10.71
C GLN A 139 2.24 -10.45 12.09
N GLN A 140 2.05 -9.58 13.09
CA GLN A 140 1.62 -9.99 14.42
C GLN A 140 0.23 -10.64 14.44
N LYS A 141 -0.77 -10.02 13.78
CA LYS A 141 -2.15 -10.54 13.73
C LYS A 141 -2.25 -11.87 12.98
N LEU A 142 -1.43 -12.06 11.96
CA LEU A 142 -1.32 -13.31 11.20
C LEU A 142 -0.44 -14.36 11.89
N GLN A 143 0.02 -14.08 13.10
CA GLN A 143 0.86 -14.96 13.92
C GLN A 143 2.17 -15.37 13.22
N LEU A 144 2.72 -14.47 12.42
CA LEU A 144 4.07 -14.60 11.91
C LEU A 144 5.02 -14.24 13.06
N ASP A 145 5.97 -15.14 13.36
CA ASP A 145 6.96 -14.88 14.40
C ASP A 145 7.93 -13.79 13.91
N ASP A 146 7.84 -12.61 14.50
CA ASP A 146 8.65 -11.46 14.14
C ASP A 146 9.87 -11.25 15.05
N SER A 147 10.09 -12.14 16.04
CA SER A 147 11.25 -12.10 16.94
C SER A 147 12.57 -12.26 16.19
N HIS A 148 12.54 -12.94 15.05
CA HIS A 148 13.66 -13.16 14.14
C HIS A 148 13.19 -12.94 12.69
N TYR A 149 13.13 -11.70 12.26
CA TYR A 149 12.51 -11.29 10.98
C TYR A 149 12.98 -12.14 9.78
N ASP A 150 14.27 -12.38 9.64
CA ASP A 150 14.80 -13.12 8.50
C ASP A 150 14.38 -14.60 8.51
N ALA A 151 14.30 -15.23 9.70
CA ALA A 151 13.80 -16.59 9.85
C ALA A 151 12.30 -16.67 9.55
N MET A 152 11.52 -15.71 10.03
CA MET A 152 10.10 -15.55 9.71
C MET A 152 9.86 -15.39 8.23
N LEU A 153 10.61 -14.49 7.56
CA LEU A 153 10.52 -14.29 6.12
C LEU A 153 10.87 -15.55 5.35
N GLN A 154 11.90 -16.30 5.78
CA GLN A 154 12.27 -17.56 5.16
C GLN A 154 11.16 -18.61 5.31
N ALA A 155 10.59 -18.77 6.51
CA ALA A 155 9.48 -19.69 6.74
C ALA A 155 8.25 -19.33 5.88
N LEU A 156 7.96 -18.03 5.72
CA LEU A 156 6.89 -17.60 4.83
C LEU A 156 7.23 -17.89 3.35
N LYS A 157 8.48 -17.67 2.92
CA LYS A 157 8.95 -18.05 1.57
C LYS A 157 8.71 -19.52 1.29
N ASP A 158 9.10 -20.41 2.19
CA ASP A 158 8.93 -21.86 2.05
C ASP A 158 7.45 -22.25 1.96
N LYS A 159 6.60 -21.51 2.66
CA LYS A 159 5.15 -21.75 2.68
C LYS A 159 4.43 -21.32 1.42
N ILE A 160 4.75 -20.13 0.85
CA ILE A 160 3.93 -19.51 -0.19
C ILE A 160 4.66 -19.24 -1.51
N ARG A 161 5.98 -19.15 -1.56
CA ARG A 161 6.72 -18.87 -2.78
C ARG A 161 6.48 -19.97 -3.82
N HIS A 162 6.34 -19.58 -5.07
CA HIS A 162 6.07 -20.47 -6.22
C HIS A 162 4.76 -21.28 -6.07
N LYS A 163 3.76 -20.69 -5.39
CA LYS A 163 2.42 -21.26 -5.27
C LYS A 163 1.37 -20.22 -5.64
N PHE A 164 0.17 -20.67 -5.94
CA PHE A 164 -0.98 -19.79 -6.00
C PHE A 164 -1.46 -19.48 -4.59
N VAL A 165 -1.66 -18.20 -4.32
CA VAL A 165 -2.09 -17.70 -3.02
C VAL A 165 -3.20 -16.68 -3.23
N ARG A 166 -4.27 -16.82 -2.45
CA ARG A 166 -5.31 -15.80 -2.33
C ARG A 166 -4.94 -14.86 -1.20
N PHE A 167 -4.87 -13.57 -1.51
CA PHE A 167 -4.63 -12.48 -0.58
C PHE A 167 -5.90 -11.65 -0.43
N GLU A 168 -6.27 -11.34 0.80
CA GLU A 168 -7.39 -10.47 1.13
C GLU A 168 -6.82 -9.24 1.85
N GLY A 169 -7.28 -8.04 1.46
CA GLY A 169 -6.72 -6.81 2.00
C GLY A 169 -7.37 -5.57 1.40
N TRP A 170 -6.69 -4.46 1.51
CA TRP A 170 -7.18 -3.16 1.05
C TRP A 170 -6.42 -2.72 -0.19
N MET A 171 -7.16 -2.21 -1.19
CA MET A 171 -6.52 -1.55 -2.33
C MET A 171 -5.84 -0.27 -1.89
N LEU A 172 -4.64 -0.06 -2.39
CA LEU A 172 -3.86 1.16 -2.21
C LEU A 172 -3.20 1.54 -3.54
N SER A 173 -3.17 2.84 -3.87
CA SER A 173 -2.30 3.35 -4.92
C SER A 173 -1.07 3.99 -4.28
N ASP A 174 0.08 3.34 -4.39
CA ASP A 174 1.32 3.89 -3.87
C ASP A 174 1.91 4.91 -4.84
N SER A 175 1.64 6.19 -4.55
CA SER A 175 2.08 7.31 -5.39
C SER A 175 3.60 7.56 -5.35
N PHE A 176 4.37 6.86 -4.52
CA PHE A 176 5.83 6.95 -4.54
C PHE A 176 6.45 6.09 -5.64
N HIS A 177 5.72 5.11 -6.18
CA HIS A 177 6.20 4.19 -7.23
C HIS A 177 5.70 4.53 -8.64
N VAL A 178 5.28 5.78 -8.90
CA VAL A 178 4.77 6.22 -10.21
C VAL A 178 5.80 6.05 -11.34
N THR A 179 7.05 6.34 -11.07
CA THR A 179 8.14 6.22 -12.07
C THR A 179 8.70 4.81 -12.22
N GLU A 180 8.34 3.91 -11.32
CA GLU A 180 8.81 2.52 -11.23
C GLU A 180 7.76 1.51 -11.69
N SER A 181 6.56 1.98 -12.01
CA SER A 181 5.42 1.17 -12.43
C SER A 181 5.23 1.23 -13.93
N LYS A 182 5.12 0.08 -14.60
CA LYS A 182 4.98 -0.02 -16.07
C LYS A 182 3.86 0.84 -16.63
N ASN A 183 2.75 0.92 -15.89
CA ASN A 183 1.56 1.65 -16.33
C ASN A 183 1.72 3.18 -16.27
N THR A 184 2.63 3.70 -15.46
CA THR A 184 2.73 5.14 -15.15
C THR A 184 4.10 5.72 -15.44
N ALA A 185 5.14 4.88 -15.60
CA ALA A 185 6.47 5.33 -15.97
C ALA A 185 6.48 5.95 -17.36
N ALA A 186 7.42 6.86 -17.60
CA ALA A 186 7.64 7.47 -18.91
C ALA A 186 7.97 6.39 -19.96
N ALA A 187 7.56 6.64 -21.21
CA ALA A 187 7.90 5.76 -22.32
C ALA A 187 9.43 5.62 -22.43
N GLY A 188 9.92 4.38 -22.62
CA GLY A 188 11.35 4.11 -22.69
C GLY A 188 12.05 3.88 -21.33
N THR A 189 11.36 4.02 -20.19
CA THR A 189 11.94 3.66 -18.90
C THR A 189 12.33 2.18 -18.91
N PRO A 190 13.61 1.83 -18.61
CA PRO A 190 14.08 0.44 -18.67
C PRO A 190 13.45 -0.40 -17.55
N THR A 191 13.41 -1.71 -17.76
CA THR A 191 13.07 -2.67 -16.69
C THR A 191 14.29 -2.86 -15.79
N CYS A 192 14.07 -2.86 -14.47
CA CYS A 192 15.13 -3.11 -13.50
C CYS A 192 15.70 -4.53 -13.64
N LYS A 193 17.02 -4.63 -13.61
CA LYS A 193 17.76 -5.90 -13.54
C LYS A 193 17.86 -6.36 -12.07
N ASP A 194 18.43 -7.51 -11.84
CA ASP A 194 18.64 -8.06 -10.49
C ASP A 194 20.04 -7.77 -9.92
N ASP A 195 20.85 -7.01 -10.65
CA ASP A 195 22.25 -6.74 -10.31
C ASP A 195 22.48 -5.51 -9.39
N GLY A 196 21.42 -4.78 -9.06
CA GLY A 196 21.51 -3.59 -8.21
C GLY A 196 22.17 -2.36 -8.86
N HIS A 197 22.59 -2.44 -10.13
CA HIS A 197 23.26 -1.37 -10.88
C HIS A 197 22.32 -0.66 -11.89
N ASP A 198 21.03 -0.81 -11.69
CA ASP A 198 20.05 -0.20 -12.58
C ASP A 198 20.06 1.33 -12.53
N PRO A 199 19.95 1.98 -13.70
CA PRO A 199 19.67 3.40 -13.73
C PRO A 199 18.31 3.68 -13.07
N LYS A 200 18.26 4.64 -12.16
CA LYS A 200 17.00 5.07 -11.55
C LYS A 200 16.39 6.25 -12.33
N PRO A 201 15.06 6.25 -12.65
CA PRO A 201 14.11 5.18 -12.34
C PRO A 201 14.21 3.99 -13.32
N CYS A 202 13.86 2.81 -12.84
CA CYS A 202 13.61 1.62 -13.65
C CYS A 202 12.31 0.95 -13.22
N VAL A 203 11.66 0.23 -14.15
CA VAL A 203 10.38 -0.44 -13.91
C VAL A 203 10.61 -1.81 -13.28
N TRP A 204 9.96 -2.07 -12.14
CA TRP A 204 10.01 -3.36 -11.44
C TRP A 204 8.64 -3.90 -11.03
N ARG A 205 7.56 -3.17 -11.35
CA ARG A 205 6.18 -3.55 -11.07
C ARG A 205 5.24 -3.10 -12.19
N ALA A 206 4.08 -3.72 -12.30
CA ALA A 206 3.11 -3.43 -13.36
C ALA A 206 2.39 -2.10 -13.14
N THR A 207 2.05 -1.77 -11.91
CA THR A 207 1.12 -0.70 -11.55
C THR A 207 1.46 -0.14 -10.17
N THR A 208 1.03 1.08 -9.88
CA THR A 208 1.07 1.66 -8.53
C THR A 208 0.03 1.05 -7.59
N TRP A 209 -0.98 0.35 -8.13
CA TRP A 209 -1.97 -0.32 -7.31
C TRP A 209 -1.40 -1.58 -6.67
N GLU A 210 -1.68 -1.74 -5.40
CA GLU A 210 -1.24 -2.84 -4.56
C GLU A 210 -2.32 -3.22 -3.55
N VAL A 211 -2.20 -4.40 -2.95
CA VAL A 211 -3.02 -4.77 -1.80
C VAL A 211 -2.21 -4.48 -0.53
N HIS A 212 -2.55 -3.41 0.15
CA HIS A 212 -1.81 -2.94 1.32
C HIS A 212 -2.73 -2.26 2.36
N PRO A 213 -2.83 -2.81 3.57
CA PRO A 213 -2.22 -4.06 4.01
C PRO A 213 -3.00 -5.30 3.56
N VAL A 214 -2.29 -6.40 3.43
CA VAL A 214 -2.86 -7.75 3.41
C VAL A 214 -3.31 -8.09 4.83
N THR A 215 -4.55 -8.55 4.96
CA THR A 215 -5.15 -8.90 6.25
C THR A 215 -5.37 -10.41 6.41
N LYS A 216 -5.30 -11.16 5.30
CA LYS A 216 -5.40 -12.61 5.27
C LYS A 216 -4.73 -13.16 4.02
N TYR A 217 -4.18 -14.37 4.12
CA TYR A 217 -3.69 -15.11 2.95
C TYR A 217 -3.97 -16.60 3.10
N THR A 218 -4.19 -17.27 1.97
CA THR A 218 -4.48 -18.71 1.90
C THR A 218 -3.81 -19.31 0.66
N VAL A 219 -3.01 -20.36 0.85
CA VAL A 219 -2.49 -21.15 -0.28
C VAL A 219 -3.67 -21.88 -0.92
N VAL A 220 -3.79 -21.78 -2.24
CA VAL A 220 -4.88 -22.39 -3.02
C VAL A 220 -4.30 -23.25 -4.13
N THR A 221 -5.13 -24.14 -4.69
CA THR A 221 -4.80 -24.81 -5.93
C THR A 221 -4.83 -23.79 -7.08
N ALA A 222 -4.09 -24.07 -8.17
CA ALA A 222 -4.15 -23.25 -9.37
C ALA A 222 -5.61 -23.08 -9.83
N PRO A 223 -6.03 -21.84 -10.20
CA PRO A 223 -7.36 -21.59 -10.72
C PRO A 223 -7.58 -22.25 -12.08
#